data_0a281195b9997181c90f9f76d09658e0
#
_entry.id   0a281195b9997181c90f9f76d09658e0
#
_cell.length_a   1.000
_cell.length_b   1.000
_cell.length_c   1.000
_cell.angle_alpha   90.00
_cell.angle_beta   90.00
_cell.angle_gamma   90.00
#
_symmetry.space_group_name_H-M   'P 1'
#
loop_
_entity.id
_entity.type
_entity.pdbx_description
1 polymer ?
#
loop_
_entity_poly.entity_id
_entity_poly.type
_entity_poly.pdbx_seq_one_letter_code
_entity_poly.pdbx_strand_id
1 'polypeptide(L)'
;MAALYFGDGMNIYFACSITGGREFEPVFQAMVNAMLADGHEIPTAHLATPAVREMELIVAAAEVYARDVEWIRGADVLVAEVSTPSHGVGYEIGFALGLGKPVLACHRRDRGISKMISGNPDDNLTVSQYEMPEEVVEIVRIFLAQHNAI
;
A
#
# COMPACT_ATOMS: atom_id res chain seq x y z
N MET A 1 4.24 15.65 17.02
CA MET A 1 3.89 14.24 17.28
C MET A 1 5.17 13.43 17.44
N ALA A 2 5.30 12.68 18.51
CA ALA A 2 6.47 11.82 18.67
C ALA A 2 6.46 10.75 17.57
N ALA A 3 7.58 10.56 16.88
CA ALA A 3 7.72 9.46 15.94
C ALA A 3 7.56 8.14 16.70
N LEU A 4 6.72 7.26 16.20
CA LEU A 4 6.64 5.91 16.74
C LEU A 4 7.95 5.21 16.37
N TYR A 5 8.63 4.67 17.39
CA TYR A 5 9.86 3.90 17.17
C TYR A 5 9.48 2.46 16.87
N PHE A 6 9.81 1.99 15.67
CA PHE A 6 9.49 0.64 15.19
C PHE A 6 10.69 -0.33 15.26
N GLY A 7 11.71 -0.04 16.06
CA GLY A 7 12.89 -0.87 16.12
C GLY A 7 13.66 -0.89 14.80
N ASP A 8 13.88 -2.06 14.24
CA ASP A 8 14.64 -2.23 12.99
C ASP A 8 13.87 -1.89 11.72
N GLY A 9 12.63 -1.42 11.84
CA GLY A 9 11.76 -1.13 10.72
C GLY A 9 11.18 -2.39 10.06
N MET A 10 10.21 -2.18 9.16
CA MET A 10 9.55 -3.24 8.40
C MET A 10 9.81 -3.04 6.91
N ASN A 11 9.73 -4.13 6.15
CA ASN A 11 9.70 -4.09 4.68
C ASN A 11 8.23 -4.06 4.25
N ILE A 12 7.80 -2.96 3.62
CA ILE A 12 6.41 -2.71 3.29
C ILE A 12 6.25 -2.62 1.77
N TYR A 13 5.35 -3.43 1.21
CA TYR A 13 4.93 -3.26 -0.17
C TYR A 13 3.79 -2.25 -0.21
N PHE A 14 4.04 -1.08 -0.77
CA PHE A 14 3.01 -0.06 -0.98
C PHE A 14 2.39 -0.22 -2.37
N ALA A 15 1.07 -0.31 -2.44
CA ALA A 15 0.31 -0.49 -3.68
C ALA A 15 -0.68 0.67 -3.89
N CYS A 16 -0.68 1.24 -5.09
CA CYS A 16 -1.63 2.27 -5.48
C CYS A 16 -1.87 2.22 -6.99
N SER A 17 -2.97 2.81 -7.46
CA SER A 17 -3.28 2.90 -8.89
C SER A 17 -2.26 3.78 -9.62
N ILE A 18 -1.70 3.27 -10.72
CA ILE A 18 -0.77 4.00 -11.58
C ILE A 18 -1.50 4.59 -12.79
N THR A 19 -2.34 3.80 -13.44
CA THR A 19 -2.97 4.15 -14.72
C THR A 19 -4.35 4.78 -14.59
N GLY A 20 -4.96 4.74 -13.42
CA GLY A 20 -6.30 5.26 -13.15
C GLY A 20 -6.38 6.76 -12.89
N GLY A 21 -5.31 7.52 -13.21
CA GLY A 21 -5.19 8.94 -12.89
C GLY A 21 -4.40 9.19 -11.61
N ARG A 22 -4.13 10.45 -11.32
CA ARG A 22 -3.26 10.85 -10.21
C ARG A 22 -3.96 11.73 -9.17
N GLU A 23 -5.30 11.63 -9.09
CA GLU A 23 -6.09 12.41 -8.12
C GLU A 23 -5.65 12.19 -6.68
N PHE A 24 -5.30 10.95 -6.34
CA PHE A 24 -4.91 10.56 -4.97
C PHE A 24 -3.40 10.62 -4.73
N GLU A 25 -2.63 11.14 -5.68
CA GLU A 25 -1.17 11.23 -5.52
C GLU A 25 -0.72 11.93 -4.23
N PRO A 26 -1.35 13.04 -3.78
CA PRO A 26 -0.99 13.65 -2.50
C PRO A 26 -1.17 12.68 -1.31
N VAL A 27 -2.19 11.82 -1.37
CA VAL A 27 -2.42 10.79 -0.34
C VAL A 27 -1.33 9.74 -0.41
N PHE A 28 -0.98 9.25 -1.60
CA PHE A 28 0.10 8.28 -1.79
C PHE A 28 1.42 8.80 -1.23
N GLN A 29 1.74 10.06 -1.52
CA GLN A 29 2.95 10.71 -1.00
C GLN A 29 2.93 10.82 0.53
N ALA A 30 1.79 11.19 1.11
CA ALA A 30 1.65 11.29 2.56
C ALA A 30 1.88 9.94 3.23
N MET A 31 1.31 8.86 2.68
CA MET A 31 1.48 7.50 3.20
C MET A 31 2.93 7.04 3.12
N VAL A 32 3.55 7.15 1.95
CA VAL A 32 4.94 6.71 1.73
C VAL A 32 5.91 7.53 2.57
N ASN A 33 5.76 8.85 2.59
CA ASN A 33 6.64 9.73 3.35
C ASN A 33 6.58 9.43 4.86
N ALA A 34 5.38 9.16 5.40
CA ALA A 34 5.22 8.79 6.80
C ALA A 34 5.92 7.48 7.13
N MET A 35 5.75 6.46 6.27
CA MET A 35 6.38 5.16 6.48
C MET A 35 7.90 5.25 6.39
N LEU A 36 8.43 6.00 5.42
CA LEU A 36 9.87 6.21 5.30
C LEU A 36 10.43 6.98 6.50
N ALA A 37 9.72 8.04 6.96
CA ALA A 37 10.13 8.81 8.12
C ALA A 37 10.16 7.98 9.41
N ASP A 38 9.30 6.97 9.50
CA ASP A 38 9.25 6.04 10.64
C ASP A 38 10.30 4.91 10.54
N GLY A 39 11.15 4.91 9.51
CA GLY A 39 12.28 3.98 9.37
C GLY A 39 11.99 2.69 8.62
N HIS A 40 10.84 2.61 7.92
CA HIS A 40 10.51 1.42 7.13
C HIS A 40 11.15 1.46 5.75
N GLU A 41 11.33 0.27 5.15
CA GLU A 41 11.76 0.12 3.76
C GLU A 41 10.55 -0.07 2.85
N ILE A 42 10.49 0.72 1.76
CA ILE A 42 9.38 0.70 0.79
C ILE A 42 9.95 0.52 -0.62
N PRO A 43 10.16 -0.70 -1.12
CA PRO A 43 10.71 -0.91 -2.47
C PRO A 43 9.89 -0.25 -3.58
N THR A 44 8.58 -0.10 -3.37
CA THR A 44 7.65 0.52 -4.30
C THR A 44 7.46 2.02 -4.10
N ALA A 45 8.33 2.70 -3.35
CA ALA A 45 8.16 4.13 -3.03
C ALA A 45 8.02 5.02 -4.28
N HIS A 46 8.63 4.63 -5.41
CA HIS A 46 8.52 5.35 -6.68
C HIS A 46 7.08 5.46 -7.20
N LEU A 47 6.17 4.58 -6.79
CA LEU A 47 4.76 4.63 -7.20
C LEU A 47 4.05 5.90 -6.72
N ALA A 48 4.54 6.54 -5.67
CA ALA A 48 3.99 7.79 -5.15
C ALA A 48 4.55 9.03 -5.87
N THR A 49 5.50 8.87 -6.80
CA THR A 49 6.14 9.99 -7.50
C THR A 49 5.33 10.45 -8.71
N PRO A 50 5.40 11.75 -9.10
CA PRO A 50 4.71 12.25 -10.29
C PRO A 50 5.14 11.56 -11.60
N ALA A 51 6.37 11.09 -11.68
CA ALA A 51 6.94 10.48 -12.87
C ALA A 51 6.68 8.98 -13.00
N VAL A 52 5.87 8.37 -12.13
CA VAL A 52 5.70 6.91 -12.08
C VAL A 52 5.22 6.32 -13.41
N ARG A 53 4.28 6.96 -14.12
CA ARG A 53 3.76 6.44 -15.39
C ARG A 53 4.85 6.35 -16.45
N GLU A 54 5.68 7.37 -16.56
CA GLU A 54 6.79 7.39 -17.52
C GLU A 54 7.84 6.34 -17.18
N MET A 55 8.14 6.18 -15.89
CA MET A 55 9.08 5.17 -15.41
C MET A 55 8.59 3.75 -15.69
N GLU A 56 7.31 3.47 -15.43
CA GLU A 56 6.73 2.14 -15.62
C GLU A 56 6.49 1.80 -17.12
N LEU A 57 6.28 2.80 -17.98
CA LEU A 57 6.05 2.57 -19.40
C LEU A 57 7.28 1.98 -20.12
N ILE A 58 8.49 2.21 -19.62
CA ILE A 58 9.72 1.69 -20.23
C ILE A 58 10.10 0.31 -19.72
N VAL A 59 9.44 -0.20 -18.69
CA VAL A 59 9.71 -1.53 -18.12
C VAL A 59 8.79 -2.55 -18.77
N ALA A 60 9.34 -3.67 -19.24
CA ALA A 60 8.54 -4.73 -19.85
C ALA A 60 7.59 -5.37 -18.83
N ALA A 61 6.39 -5.77 -19.28
CA ALA A 61 5.36 -6.33 -18.41
C ALA A 61 5.86 -7.54 -17.61
N ALA A 62 6.63 -8.43 -18.24
CA ALA A 62 7.20 -9.60 -17.55
C ALA A 62 8.17 -9.20 -16.44
N GLU A 63 8.93 -8.13 -16.63
CA GLU A 63 9.85 -7.62 -15.61
C GLU A 63 9.12 -6.99 -14.46
N VAL A 64 8.04 -6.22 -14.73
CA VAL A 64 7.19 -5.63 -13.70
C VAL A 64 6.58 -6.73 -12.83
N TYR A 65 6.00 -7.76 -13.44
CA TYR A 65 5.42 -8.88 -12.72
C TYR A 65 6.43 -9.57 -11.83
N ALA A 66 7.59 -9.96 -12.38
CA ALA A 66 8.61 -10.67 -11.62
C ALA A 66 9.15 -9.83 -10.47
N ARG A 67 9.39 -8.55 -10.69
CA ARG A 67 9.87 -7.60 -9.68
C ARG A 67 8.87 -7.42 -8.54
N ASP A 68 7.61 -7.14 -8.90
CA ASP A 68 6.59 -6.81 -7.90
C ASP A 68 6.21 -8.03 -7.08
N VAL A 69 6.10 -9.20 -7.69
CA VAL A 69 5.85 -10.46 -6.99
C VAL A 69 6.99 -10.77 -6.00
N GLU A 70 8.24 -10.57 -6.41
CA GLU A 70 9.37 -10.79 -5.51
C GLU A 70 9.38 -9.79 -4.35
N TRP A 71 9.03 -8.54 -4.59
CA TRP A 71 8.90 -7.55 -3.53
C TRP A 71 7.77 -7.88 -2.54
N ILE A 72 6.64 -8.40 -3.04
CA ILE A 72 5.55 -8.86 -2.17
C ILE A 72 6.01 -10.06 -1.32
N ARG A 73 6.72 -11.02 -1.91
CA ARG A 73 7.25 -12.17 -1.18
C ARG A 73 8.19 -11.77 -0.06
N GLY A 74 9.02 -10.76 -0.30
CA GLY A 74 9.98 -10.25 0.69
C GLY A 74 9.39 -9.26 1.69
N ALA A 75 8.16 -8.79 1.49
CA ALA A 75 7.54 -7.81 2.38
C ALA A 75 6.99 -8.45 3.66
N ASP A 76 7.00 -7.69 4.73
CA ASP A 76 6.35 -8.09 5.98
C ASP A 76 4.84 -7.87 5.91
N VAL A 77 4.42 -6.77 5.29
CA VAL A 77 3.02 -6.39 5.11
C VAL A 77 2.83 -5.69 3.75
N LEU A 78 1.57 -5.64 3.30
CA LEU A 78 1.17 -4.84 2.15
C LEU A 78 0.24 -3.71 2.61
N VAL A 79 0.53 -2.48 2.20
CA VAL A 79 -0.32 -1.30 2.45
C VAL A 79 -0.79 -0.77 1.10
N ALA A 80 -2.09 -0.69 0.89
CA ALA A 80 -2.69 -0.27 -0.38
C ALA A 80 -3.62 0.93 -0.20
N GLU A 81 -3.62 1.84 -1.18
CA GLU A 81 -4.66 2.85 -1.34
C GLU A 81 -5.53 2.47 -2.53
N VAL A 82 -6.83 2.22 -2.28
CA VAL A 82 -7.74 1.58 -3.23
C VAL A 82 -8.91 2.46 -3.66
N SER A 83 -8.82 3.78 -3.48
CA SER A 83 -9.89 4.72 -3.90
C SER A 83 -10.13 4.72 -5.40
N THR A 84 -9.10 4.47 -6.20
CA THR A 84 -9.18 4.36 -7.65
C THR A 84 -9.11 2.89 -8.05
N PRO A 85 -10.06 2.37 -8.84
CA PRO A 85 -10.01 0.99 -9.31
C PRO A 85 -8.70 0.68 -10.05
N SER A 86 -8.09 -0.46 -9.71
CA SER A 86 -6.86 -0.92 -10.33
C SER A 86 -6.81 -2.44 -10.34
N HIS A 87 -6.65 -3.02 -11.54
CA HIS A 87 -6.46 -4.47 -11.69
C HIS A 87 -5.22 -4.96 -10.93
N GLY A 88 -4.11 -4.21 -11.07
CA GLY A 88 -2.84 -4.58 -10.46
C GLY A 88 -2.91 -4.58 -8.94
N VAL A 89 -3.47 -3.54 -8.35
CA VAL A 89 -3.60 -3.44 -6.89
C VAL A 89 -4.48 -4.56 -6.35
N GLY A 90 -5.60 -4.87 -7.00
CA GLY A 90 -6.47 -5.99 -6.60
C GLY A 90 -5.74 -7.33 -6.65
N TYR A 91 -4.98 -7.57 -7.71
CA TYR A 91 -4.15 -8.77 -7.82
C TYR A 91 -3.12 -8.88 -6.69
N GLU A 92 -2.41 -7.77 -6.42
CA GLU A 92 -1.36 -7.72 -5.40
C GLU A 92 -1.92 -7.98 -3.99
N ILE A 93 -3.08 -7.42 -3.68
CA ILE A 93 -3.78 -7.68 -2.41
C ILE A 93 -4.09 -9.17 -2.27
N GLY A 94 -4.71 -9.77 -3.28
CA GLY A 94 -5.05 -11.20 -3.26
C GLY A 94 -3.82 -12.09 -3.18
N PHE A 95 -2.76 -11.73 -3.88
CA PHE A 95 -1.49 -12.45 -3.85
C PHE A 95 -0.86 -12.43 -2.45
N ALA A 96 -0.80 -11.25 -1.83
CA ALA A 96 -0.26 -11.11 -0.47
C ALA A 96 -1.07 -11.89 0.56
N LEU A 97 -2.40 -11.83 0.49
CA LEU A 97 -3.27 -12.60 1.38
C LEU A 97 -3.06 -14.11 1.20
N GLY A 98 -2.89 -14.57 -0.05
CA GLY A 98 -2.57 -15.98 -0.34
C GLY A 98 -1.26 -16.45 0.27
N LEU A 99 -0.32 -15.54 0.52
CA LEU A 99 0.93 -15.81 1.22
C LEU A 99 0.80 -15.67 2.75
N GLY A 100 -0.38 -15.36 3.26
CA GLY A 100 -0.61 -15.18 4.69
C GLY A 100 -0.10 -13.85 5.24
N LYS A 101 0.16 -12.87 4.39
CA LYS A 101 0.67 -11.57 4.82
C LYS A 101 -0.47 -10.64 5.27
N PRO A 102 -0.25 -9.82 6.32
CA PRO A 102 -1.19 -8.78 6.69
C PRO A 102 -1.30 -7.72 5.58
N VAL A 103 -2.52 -7.31 5.28
CA VAL A 103 -2.82 -6.30 4.25
C VAL A 103 -3.72 -5.23 4.85
N LEU A 104 -3.34 -3.97 4.63
CA LEU A 104 -4.19 -2.80 4.91
C LEU A 104 -4.65 -2.22 3.57
N ALA A 105 -5.95 -2.09 3.38
CA ALA A 105 -6.53 -1.41 2.23
C ALA A 105 -7.27 -0.15 2.70
N CYS A 106 -6.79 1.02 2.30
CA CYS A 106 -7.36 2.31 2.65
C CYS A 106 -8.08 2.93 1.48
N HIS A 107 -9.23 3.56 1.71
CA HIS A 107 -9.91 4.34 0.69
C HIS A 107 -10.59 5.56 1.29
N ARG A 108 -10.75 6.61 0.47
CA ARG A 108 -11.48 7.79 0.89
C ARG A 108 -12.95 7.44 1.04
N ARG A 109 -13.61 8.01 2.05
CA ARG A 109 -14.98 7.65 2.43
C ARG A 109 -16.00 7.84 1.31
N ASP A 110 -15.79 8.83 0.42
CA ASP A 110 -16.67 9.10 -0.71
C ASP A 110 -16.45 8.19 -1.92
N ARG A 111 -15.55 7.21 -1.82
CA ARG A 111 -15.22 6.27 -2.89
C ARG A 111 -15.61 4.85 -2.51
N GLY A 112 -16.44 4.23 -3.36
CA GLY A 112 -16.72 2.80 -3.25
C GLY A 112 -15.54 1.96 -3.72
N ILE A 113 -15.43 0.77 -3.17
CA ILE A 113 -14.38 -0.18 -3.55
C ILE A 113 -14.99 -1.48 -4.04
N SER A 114 -14.17 -2.29 -4.74
CA SER A 114 -14.57 -3.61 -5.20
C SER A 114 -15.11 -4.47 -4.06
N LYS A 115 -16.21 -5.17 -4.32
CA LYS A 115 -16.78 -6.15 -3.38
C LYS A 115 -15.81 -7.31 -3.11
N MET A 116 -14.86 -7.56 -4.00
CA MET A 116 -13.79 -8.54 -3.79
C MET A 116 -12.84 -8.13 -2.67
N ILE A 117 -12.79 -6.84 -2.33
CA ILE A 117 -12.02 -6.31 -1.21
C ILE A 117 -12.94 -6.13 0.00
N SER A 118 -14.05 -5.39 -0.14
CA SER A 118 -14.94 -5.08 0.99
C SER A 118 -15.64 -6.30 1.56
N GLY A 119 -15.87 -7.33 0.76
CA GLY A 119 -16.51 -8.57 1.18
C GLY A 119 -15.56 -9.71 1.52
N ASN A 120 -14.27 -9.49 1.45
CA ASN A 120 -13.27 -10.53 1.72
C ASN A 120 -13.15 -10.78 3.23
N PRO A 121 -13.43 -12.02 3.71
CA PRO A 121 -13.44 -12.32 5.14
C PRO A 121 -12.06 -12.70 5.72
N ASP A 122 -10.99 -12.57 4.95
CA ASP A 122 -9.65 -12.95 5.41
C ASP A 122 -9.25 -12.13 6.63
N ASP A 123 -8.87 -12.81 7.72
CA ASP A 123 -8.46 -12.16 8.97
C ASP A 123 -7.22 -11.29 8.82
N ASN A 124 -6.40 -11.53 7.79
CA ASN A 124 -5.23 -10.73 7.49
C ASN A 124 -5.54 -9.44 6.73
N LEU A 125 -6.78 -9.24 6.28
CA LEU A 125 -7.18 -8.03 5.57
C LEU A 125 -7.88 -7.06 6.51
N THR A 126 -7.34 -5.85 6.60
CA THR A 126 -7.97 -4.70 7.27
C THR A 126 -8.37 -3.68 6.22
N VAL A 127 -9.64 -3.29 6.20
CA VAL A 127 -10.16 -2.23 5.31
C VAL A 127 -10.52 -1.02 6.15
N SER A 128 -10.00 0.14 5.79
CA SER A 128 -10.21 1.39 6.56
C SER A 128 -10.55 2.55 5.65
N GLN A 129 -11.44 3.43 6.14
CA GLN A 129 -11.84 4.64 5.45
C GLN A 129 -11.16 5.86 6.06
N TYR A 130 -10.89 6.86 5.24
CA TYR A 130 -10.38 8.16 5.68
C TYR A 130 -11.08 9.29 4.92
N GLU A 131 -11.03 10.51 5.45
CA GLU A 131 -11.48 11.73 4.77
C GLU A 131 -10.30 12.62 4.36
N MET A 132 -9.33 12.77 5.27
CA MET A 132 -8.18 13.66 5.07
C MET A 132 -6.87 12.86 5.09
N PRO A 133 -5.82 13.33 4.37
CA PRO A 133 -4.52 12.64 4.33
C PRO A 133 -3.90 12.38 5.71
N GLU A 134 -4.13 13.28 6.68
CA GLU A 134 -3.62 13.12 8.04
C GLU A 134 -4.22 11.87 8.72
N GLU A 135 -5.48 11.58 8.44
CA GLU A 135 -6.16 10.40 9.00
C GLU A 135 -5.57 9.10 8.47
N VAL A 136 -5.24 9.06 7.17
CA VAL A 136 -4.70 7.82 6.59
C VAL A 136 -3.31 7.53 7.13
N VAL A 137 -2.51 8.54 7.42
CA VAL A 137 -1.20 8.37 8.07
C VAL A 137 -1.36 7.70 9.44
N GLU A 138 -2.31 8.15 10.23
CA GLU A 138 -2.60 7.55 11.54
C GLU A 138 -3.07 6.10 11.42
N ILE A 139 -3.96 5.82 10.47
CA ILE A 139 -4.45 4.46 10.19
C ILE A 139 -3.27 3.54 9.85
N VAL A 140 -2.37 3.98 8.99
CA VAL A 140 -1.17 3.22 8.60
C VAL A 140 -0.31 2.92 9.83
N ARG A 141 -0.05 3.91 10.67
CA ARG A 141 0.77 3.74 11.87
C ARG A 141 0.17 2.76 12.86
N ILE A 142 -1.14 2.82 13.09
CA ILE A 142 -1.85 1.87 13.96
C ILE A 142 -1.72 0.45 13.40
N PHE A 143 -1.96 0.26 12.11
CA PHE A 143 -1.84 -1.04 11.46
C PHE A 143 -0.41 -1.61 11.59
N LEU A 144 0.59 -0.81 11.30
CA LEU A 144 1.99 -1.26 11.38
C LEU A 144 2.38 -1.62 12.82
N ALA A 145 1.92 -0.86 13.81
CA ALA A 145 2.18 -1.17 15.21
C ALA A 145 1.58 -2.51 15.64
N GLN A 146 0.42 -2.88 15.09
CA GLN A 146 -0.24 -4.16 15.37
C GLN A 146 0.51 -5.36 14.77
N HIS A 147 1.26 -5.14 13.70
CA HIS A 147 1.93 -6.21 12.94
C HIS A 147 3.45 -6.16 13.04
N ASN A 148 3.99 -5.23 13.81
CA ASN A 148 5.42 -5.19 14.06
C ASN A 148 5.79 -6.37 14.97
N ALA A 149 6.51 -7.34 14.43
CA ALA A 149 6.99 -8.48 15.20
C ALA A 149 8.05 -8.01 16.21
N ILE A 150 7.74 -8.20 17.48
CA ILE A 150 8.67 -7.93 18.59
C ILE A 150 9.56 -9.16 18.77
#